data_9d4db09c2ff960e43cc7222cd8b47e08
#
_entry.id   9d4db09c2ff960e43cc7222cd8b47e08
#
_cell.length_a   1.000
_cell.length_b   1.000
_cell.length_c   1.000
_cell.angle_alpha   90.00
_cell.angle_beta   90.00
_cell.angle_gamma   90.00
#
_symmetry.space_group_name_H-M   'P 1'
#
loop_
_entity.id
_entity.type
_entity.pdbx_description
1 polymer ?
#
loop_
_entity_poly.entity_id
_entity_poly.type
_entity_poly.pdbx_seq_one_letter_code
_entity_poly.pdbx_strand_id
1 'polypeptide(L)'
;MTKPVRHKVILELLENGPLASQEDLQRALAKRGCKVGQATLSRDIHELELVKTGNGYARLSEDVVADSGLPSAQRLVREFVTDVRSAQNLLVVKLAVGSAQPVAAALDAESYPEAIGTVAGDDTILIVTPDNRASARLAQRIREMLA
;
A
#
# COMPACT_ATOMS: atom_id res chain seq x y z
N MET A 1 -27.68 4.00 -10.43
CA MET A 1 -27.00 4.41 -9.18
C MET A 1 -25.80 5.29 -9.56
N THR A 2 -25.67 6.42 -8.92
CA THR A 2 -24.55 7.34 -9.17
C THR A 2 -23.27 6.85 -8.52
N LYS A 3 -22.13 7.32 -9.03
CA LYS A 3 -20.81 6.95 -8.49
C LYS A 3 -20.67 7.16 -6.97
N PRO A 4 -21.05 8.32 -6.41
CA PRO A 4 -20.94 8.53 -4.95
C PRO A 4 -21.80 7.55 -4.13
N VAL A 5 -22.98 7.22 -4.59
CA VAL A 5 -23.88 6.26 -3.93
C VAL A 5 -23.29 4.86 -4.02
N ARG A 6 -22.75 4.49 -5.17
CA ARG A 6 -22.08 3.20 -5.35
C ARG A 6 -20.87 3.05 -4.44
N HIS A 7 -20.02 4.07 -4.33
CA HIS A 7 -18.87 4.08 -3.43
C HIS A 7 -19.28 3.89 -1.97
N LYS A 8 -20.36 4.56 -1.55
CA LYS A 8 -20.91 4.41 -0.20
C LYS A 8 -21.36 2.96 0.06
N VAL A 9 -22.08 2.37 -0.88
CA VAL A 9 -22.54 0.97 -0.77
C VAL A 9 -21.36 -0.01 -0.72
N ILE A 10 -20.32 0.20 -1.50
CA ILE A 10 -19.09 -0.62 -1.45
C ILE A 10 -18.47 -0.57 -0.07
N LEU A 11 -18.30 0.61 0.50
CA LEU A 11 -17.72 0.77 1.84
C LEU A 11 -18.58 0.11 2.92
N GLU A 12 -19.90 0.28 2.87
CA GLU A 12 -20.83 -0.39 3.79
C GLU A 12 -20.76 -1.92 3.71
N LEU A 13 -20.62 -2.45 2.50
CA LEU A 13 -20.48 -3.91 2.30
C LEU A 13 -19.19 -4.44 2.93
N LEU A 14 -18.10 -3.69 2.81
CA LEU A 14 -16.81 -4.07 3.40
C LEU A 14 -16.78 -3.95 4.92
N GLU A 15 -17.56 -3.04 5.50
CA GLU A 15 -17.73 -2.93 6.96
C GLU A 15 -18.47 -4.16 7.54
N ASN A 16 -19.37 -4.75 6.77
CA ASN A 16 -20.16 -5.91 7.19
C ASN A 16 -19.43 -7.26 7.04
N GLY A 17 -18.22 -7.25 6.52
CA GLY A 17 -17.38 -8.43 6.39
C GLY A 17 -16.49 -8.41 5.15
N PRO A 18 -15.41 -9.19 5.14
CA PRO A 18 -14.51 -9.25 4.00
C PRO A 18 -15.16 -9.92 2.81
N LEU A 19 -14.93 -9.37 1.62
CA LEU A 19 -15.32 -9.94 0.33
C LEU A 19 -14.07 -10.42 -0.38
N ALA A 20 -14.01 -11.71 -0.66
CA ALA A 20 -12.79 -12.39 -1.09
C ALA A 20 -12.34 -12.01 -2.51
N SER A 21 -13.26 -11.63 -3.38
CA SER A 21 -12.95 -11.36 -4.79
C SER A 21 -13.78 -10.19 -5.35
N GLN A 22 -13.36 -9.67 -6.53
CA GLN A 22 -14.16 -8.70 -7.28
C GLN A 22 -15.53 -9.25 -7.64
N GLU A 23 -15.61 -10.54 -7.98
CA GLU A 23 -16.88 -11.20 -8.31
C GLU A 23 -17.83 -11.22 -7.13
N ASP A 24 -17.33 -11.49 -5.93
CA ASP A 24 -18.13 -11.46 -4.70
C ASP A 24 -18.63 -10.06 -4.41
N LEU A 25 -17.79 -9.04 -4.59
CA LEU A 25 -18.19 -7.65 -4.45
C LEU A 25 -19.24 -7.26 -5.50
N GLN A 26 -19.07 -7.70 -6.73
CA GLN A 26 -20.03 -7.46 -7.80
C GLN A 26 -21.40 -8.09 -7.51
N ARG A 27 -21.43 -9.33 -7.02
CA ARG A 27 -22.66 -10.03 -6.59
C ARG A 27 -23.33 -9.33 -5.41
N ALA A 28 -22.54 -8.90 -4.44
CA ALA A 28 -23.07 -8.18 -3.27
C ALA A 28 -23.69 -6.84 -3.66
N LEU A 29 -23.07 -6.11 -4.59
CA LEU A 29 -23.61 -4.88 -5.14
C LEU A 29 -24.91 -5.14 -5.91
N ALA A 30 -24.97 -6.20 -6.71
CA ALA A 30 -26.18 -6.57 -7.45
C ALA A 30 -27.35 -6.87 -6.52
N LYS A 31 -27.11 -7.53 -5.38
CA LYS A 31 -28.13 -7.76 -4.34
C LYS A 31 -28.65 -6.48 -3.71
N ARG A 32 -27.87 -5.42 -3.74
CA ARG A 32 -28.26 -4.06 -3.26
C ARG A 32 -28.87 -3.21 -4.39
N GLY A 33 -29.17 -3.82 -5.54
CA GLY A 33 -29.75 -3.11 -6.68
C GLY A 33 -28.75 -2.36 -7.53
N CYS A 34 -27.46 -2.58 -7.34
CA CYS A 34 -26.41 -1.93 -8.09
C CYS A 34 -25.69 -2.92 -9.02
N LYS A 35 -26.10 -2.95 -10.29
CA LYS A 35 -25.42 -3.74 -11.32
C LYS A 35 -24.29 -2.93 -11.92
N VAL A 36 -23.05 -3.39 -11.77
CA VAL A 36 -21.86 -2.76 -12.34
C VAL A 36 -21.05 -3.76 -13.14
N GLY A 37 -20.41 -3.29 -14.20
CA GLY A 37 -19.46 -4.08 -14.96
C GLY A 37 -18.10 -4.16 -14.25
N GLN A 38 -17.29 -5.16 -14.62
CA GLN A 38 -15.97 -5.39 -14.05
C GLN A 38 -15.05 -4.17 -14.20
N ALA A 39 -15.04 -3.52 -15.36
CA ALA A 39 -14.20 -2.34 -15.61
C ALA A 39 -14.55 -1.17 -14.68
N THR A 40 -15.83 -0.92 -14.46
CA THR A 40 -16.30 0.13 -13.54
C THR A 40 -15.95 -0.20 -12.10
N LEU A 41 -16.16 -1.44 -11.68
CA LEU A 41 -15.82 -1.90 -10.34
C LEU A 41 -14.32 -1.84 -10.07
N SER A 42 -13.50 -2.23 -11.04
CA SER A 42 -12.04 -2.13 -10.94
C SER A 42 -11.57 -0.68 -10.73
N ARG A 43 -12.18 0.28 -11.42
CA ARG A 43 -11.90 1.71 -11.19
C ARG A 43 -12.34 2.18 -9.82
N ASP A 44 -13.52 1.76 -9.38
CA ASP A 44 -14.02 2.10 -8.04
C ASP A 44 -13.11 1.56 -6.93
N ILE A 45 -12.62 0.33 -7.07
CA ILE A 45 -11.67 -0.29 -6.14
C ILE A 45 -10.39 0.56 -6.07
N HIS A 46 -9.87 0.97 -7.22
CA HIS A 46 -8.67 1.81 -7.29
C HIS A 46 -8.90 3.20 -6.68
N GLU A 47 -10.00 3.85 -7.01
CA GLU A 47 -10.34 5.19 -6.49
C GLU A 47 -10.61 5.19 -4.97
N LEU A 48 -11.16 4.12 -4.43
CA LEU A 48 -11.41 3.94 -3.01
C LEU A 48 -10.18 3.44 -2.25
N GLU A 49 -9.06 3.22 -2.95
CA GLU A 49 -7.83 2.70 -2.38
C GLU A 49 -8.03 1.37 -1.63
N LEU A 50 -8.86 0.51 -2.18
CA LEU A 50 -9.09 -0.82 -1.65
C LEU A 50 -7.94 -1.75 -2.02
N VAL A 51 -7.46 -2.52 -1.06
CA VAL A 51 -6.40 -3.50 -1.25
C VAL A 51 -6.91 -4.90 -0.99
N LYS A 52 -6.40 -5.86 -1.76
CA LYS A 52 -6.69 -7.27 -1.53
C LYS A 52 -5.74 -7.80 -0.46
N THR A 53 -6.31 -8.18 0.67
CA THR A 53 -5.60 -8.83 1.77
C THR A 53 -5.87 -10.33 1.77
N GLY A 54 -5.18 -11.10 2.60
CA GLY A 54 -5.46 -12.52 2.78
C GLY A 54 -6.90 -12.84 3.20
N ASN A 55 -7.61 -11.87 3.77
CA ASN A 55 -9.00 -11.98 4.22
C ASN A 55 -10.01 -11.34 3.24
N GLY A 56 -9.58 -10.83 2.09
CA GLY A 56 -10.41 -10.16 1.09
C GLY A 56 -10.08 -8.69 0.92
N TYR A 57 -10.96 -7.94 0.25
CA TYR A 57 -10.77 -6.50 0.05
C TYR A 57 -11.00 -5.72 1.34
N ALA A 58 -10.09 -4.82 1.66
CA ALA A 58 -10.19 -3.91 2.77
C ALA A 58 -9.76 -2.50 2.35
N ARG A 59 -10.34 -1.49 2.99
CA ARG A 59 -9.86 -0.12 2.84
C ARG A 59 -8.50 -0.01 3.54
N LEU A 60 -7.55 0.70 2.92
CA LEU A 60 -6.32 1.13 3.58
C LEU A 60 -6.70 2.16 4.66
N SER A 61 -7.29 1.69 5.75
CA SER A 61 -7.54 2.52 6.93
C SER A 61 -6.53 2.13 8.02
N GLU A 62 -6.28 3.06 8.91
CA GLU A 62 -5.40 2.87 10.05
C GLU A 62 -5.77 1.64 10.91
N ASP A 63 -7.00 1.14 10.79
CA ASP A 63 -7.51 -0.01 11.53
C ASP A 63 -6.88 -1.35 11.10
N VAL A 64 -6.44 -1.48 9.85
CA VAL A 64 -5.72 -2.68 9.37
C VAL A 64 -4.29 -2.73 9.96
N VAL A 65 -3.78 -1.58 10.36
CA VAL A 65 -2.46 -1.42 10.98
C VAL A 65 -2.47 -1.79 12.46
N ALA A 66 -3.63 -1.66 13.12
CA ALA A 66 -3.75 -1.86 14.57
C ALA A 66 -3.56 -3.33 15.02
N ASP A 67 -3.72 -4.30 14.12
CA ASP A 67 -3.73 -5.72 14.48
C ASP A 67 -2.33 -6.34 14.65
N SER A 68 -1.26 -5.66 14.20
CA SER A 68 0.11 -6.18 14.29
C SER A 68 1.01 -5.49 15.31
N GLY A 69 0.56 -4.38 15.91
CA GLY A 69 1.34 -3.61 16.89
C GLY A 69 2.58 -2.91 16.33
N LEU A 70 2.86 -3.04 15.04
CA LEU A 70 4.00 -2.41 14.37
C LEU A 70 3.56 -1.22 13.52
N PRO A 71 4.39 -0.15 13.42
CA PRO A 71 4.15 0.91 12.44
C PRO A 71 4.00 0.34 11.03
N SER A 72 3.13 0.95 10.22
CA SER A 72 2.81 0.48 8.87
C SER A 72 4.03 0.27 7.98
N ALA A 73 4.95 1.25 7.96
CA ALA A 73 6.18 1.17 7.19
C ALA A 73 7.08 0.02 7.65
N GLN A 74 7.27 -0.14 8.95
CA GLN A 74 8.10 -1.21 9.51
C GLN A 74 7.57 -2.60 9.14
N ARG A 75 6.26 -2.81 9.21
CA ARG A 75 5.64 -4.07 8.83
C ARG A 75 5.86 -4.39 7.36
N LEU A 76 5.61 -3.43 6.48
CA LEU A 76 5.77 -3.61 5.04
C LEU A 76 7.23 -3.81 4.64
N VAL A 77 8.15 -3.09 5.27
CA VAL A 77 9.59 -3.28 5.07
C VAL A 77 10.01 -4.70 5.46
N ARG A 78 9.60 -5.18 6.63
CA ARG A 78 9.92 -6.54 7.09
C ARG A 78 9.35 -7.62 6.17
N GLU A 79 8.15 -7.40 5.64
CA GLU A 79 7.47 -8.38 4.81
C GLU A 79 8.06 -8.46 3.39
N PHE A 80 8.40 -7.32 2.80
CA PHE A 80 8.70 -7.25 1.37
C PHE A 80 10.14 -6.89 1.02
N VAL A 81 10.86 -6.16 1.85
CA VAL A 81 12.22 -5.71 1.54
C VAL A 81 13.23 -6.85 1.70
N THR A 82 14.03 -7.06 0.67
CA THR A 82 15.05 -8.11 0.64
C THR A 82 16.47 -7.58 0.77
N ASP A 83 16.74 -6.35 0.34
CA ASP A 83 18.07 -5.74 0.41
C ASP A 83 17.97 -4.22 0.37
N VAL A 84 18.94 -3.55 0.99
CA VAL A 84 19.06 -2.09 1.01
C VAL A 84 20.50 -1.71 0.75
N ARG A 85 20.75 -0.91 -0.29
CA ARG A 85 22.10 -0.47 -0.68
C ARG A 85 22.16 1.03 -0.89
N SER A 86 23.21 1.65 -0.38
CA SER A 86 23.52 3.06 -0.63
C SER A 86 24.45 3.18 -1.84
N ALA A 87 24.17 4.16 -2.68
CA ALA A 87 25.02 4.55 -3.79
C ALA A 87 25.14 6.09 -3.77
N GLN A 88 26.18 6.60 -3.11
CA GLN A 88 26.35 8.05 -2.88
C GLN A 88 25.10 8.65 -2.18
N ASN A 89 24.42 9.61 -2.80
CA ASN A 89 23.19 10.22 -2.29
C ASN A 89 21.91 9.44 -2.67
N LEU A 90 22.05 8.26 -3.23
CA LEU A 90 20.92 7.41 -3.61
C LEU A 90 20.85 6.19 -2.70
N LEU A 91 19.63 5.80 -2.38
CA LEU A 91 19.35 4.58 -1.66
C LEU A 91 18.52 3.66 -2.55
N VAL A 92 19.00 2.45 -2.76
CA VAL A 92 18.31 1.43 -3.55
C VAL A 92 17.73 0.38 -2.61
N VAL A 93 16.41 0.27 -2.60
CA VAL A 93 15.69 -0.73 -1.81
C VAL A 93 15.16 -1.80 -2.75
N LYS A 94 15.60 -3.03 -2.55
CA LYS A 94 15.12 -4.19 -3.32
C LYS A 94 14.02 -4.89 -2.57
N LEU A 95 12.96 -5.28 -3.28
CA LEU A 95 11.77 -5.88 -2.71
C LEU A 95 11.25 -7.04 -3.55
N ALA A 96 10.28 -7.74 -3.01
CA ALA A 96 9.50 -8.71 -3.77
C ALA A 96 8.79 -8.05 -4.96
N VAL A 97 8.67 -8.77 -6.06
CA VAL A 97 8.01 -8.29 -7.28
C VAL A 97 6.57 -7.83 -6.98
N GLY A 98 6.21 -6.65 -7.48
CA GLY A 98 4.89 -6.07 -7.30
C GLY A 98 4.67 -5.33 -5.97
N SER A 99 5.66 -5.27 -5.07
CA SER A 99 5.50 -4.67 -3.75
C SER A 99 6.05 -3.24 -3.62
N ALA A 100 6.75 -2.72 -4.62
CA ALA A 100 7.45 -1.44 -4.50
C ALA A 100 6.52 -0.25 -4.23
N GLN A 101 5.40 -0.14 -4.92
CA GLN A 101 4.47 0.98 -4.78
C GLN A 101 3.88 1.11 -3.37
N PRO A 102 3.29 0.07 -2.75
CA PRO A 102 2.74 0.19 -1.41
C PRO A 102 3.82 0.44 -0.34
N VAL A 103 5.01 -0.14 -0.49
CA VAL A 103 6.12 0.10 0.44
C VAL A 103 6.64 1.53 0.32
N ALA A 104 6.80 2.05 -0.90
CA ALA A 104 7.21 3.43 -1.13
C ALA A 104 6.19 4.42 -0.54
N ALA A 105 4.90 4.18 -0.72
CA ALA A 105 3.84 5.00 -0.14
C ALA A 105 3.91 5.03 1.40
N ALA A 106 4.16 3.89 2.02
CA ALA A 106 4.33 3.79 3.47
C ALA A 106 5.58 4.52 3.96
N LEU A 107 6.69 4.43 3.25
CA LEU A 107 7.92 5.16 3.57
C LEU A 107 7.74 6.67 3.40
N ASP A 108 7.05 7.11 2.36
CA ASP A 108 6.73 8.53 2.17
C ASP A 108 5.87 9.09 3.30
N ALA A 109 4.91 8.29 3.79
CA ALA A 109 4.03 8.68 4.91
C ALA A 109 4.79 8.91 6.22
N GLU A 110 5.93 8.24 6.42
CA GLU A 110 6.80 8.45 7.59
C GLU A 110 7.55 9.79 7.55
N SER A 111 7.61 10.43 6.39
CA SER A 111 8.25 11.75 6.22
C SER A 111 9.68 11.82 6.74
N TYR A 112 10.54 10.91 6.33
CA TYR A 112 11.95 10.91 6.73
C TYR A 112 12.63 12.21 6.29
N PRO A 113 13.28 12.93 7.21
CA PRO A 113 13.95 14.20 6.86
C PRO A 113 15.09 14.02 5.86
N GLU A 114 15.70 12.84 5.81
CA GLU A 114 16.77 12.51 4.88
C GLU A 114 16.28 12.29 3.44
N ALA A 115 15.02 11.98 3.22
CA ALA A 115 14.48 11.69 1.90
C ALA A 115 13.95 12.95 1.21
N ILE A 116 14.48 13.24 0.03
CA ILE A 116 13.94 14.30 -0.85
C ILE A 116 12.71 13.78 -1.59
N GLY A 117 12.75 12.54 -2.04
CA GLY A 117 11.65 11.88 -2.74
C GLY A 117 11.96 10.44 -3.06
N THR A 118 10.94 9.72 -3.50
CA THR A 118 11.04 8.31 -3.86
C THR A 118 10.48 8.06 -5.25
N VAL A 119 11.07 7.09 -5.94
CA VAL A 119 10.56 6.55 -7.21
C VAL A 119 10.43 5.05 -7.05
N ALA A 120 9.24 4.51 -7.24
CA ALA A 120 8.97 3.09 -7.12
C ALA A 120 8.80 2.45 -8.50
N GLY A 121 9.57 1.40 -8.76
CA GLY A 121 9.36 0.48 -9.88
C GLY A 121 8.45 -0.67 -9.49
N ASP A 122 8.78 -1.86 -9.93
CA ASP A 122 8.05 -3.09 -9.60
C ASP A 122 8.63 -3.76 -8.34
N ASP A 123 9.94 -3.97 -8.32
CA ASP A 123 10.70 -4.65 -7.26
C ASP A 123 11.81 -3.78 -6.66
N THR A 124 11.83 -2.50 -6.98
CA THR A 124 12.89 -1.58 -6.59
C THR A 124 12.32 -0.22 -6.25
N ILE A 125 12.74 0.36 -5.14
CA ILE A 125 12.48 1.75 -4.77
C ILE A 125 13.80 2.49 -4.80
N LEU A 126 13.82 3.65 -5.48
CA LEU A 126 14.95 4.58 -5.46
C LEU A 126 14.59 5.75 -4.56
N ILE A 127 15.38 5.98 -3.53
CA ILE A 127 15.21 7.11 -2.62
C ILE A 127 16.33 8.11 -2.86
N VAL A 128 15.96 9.36 -3.15
CA VAL A 128 16.92 10.45 -3.35
C VAL A 128 17.12 11.18 -2.04
N THR A 129 18.37 11.35 -1.65
CA THR A 129 18.78 12.08 -0.45
C THR A 129 19.69 13.26 -0.82
N PRO A 130 19.85 14.27 0.05
CA PRO A 130 20.66 15.45 -0.28
C PRO A 130 22.18 15.17 -0.33
N ASP A 131 22.66 14.16 0.38
CA ASP A 131 24.10 13.84 0.45
C ASP A 131 24.33 12.38 0.86
N ASN A 132 25.61 11.98 0.86
CA ASN A 132 26.02 10.61 1.21
C ASN A 132 25.73 10.25 2.68
N ARG A 133 25.82 11.22 3.59
CA ARG A 133 25.53 11.01 5.01
C ARG A 133 24.05 10.74 5.23
N ALA A 134 23.19 11.50 4.57
CA ALA A 134 21.74 11.30 4.64
C ALA A 134 21.35 9.92 4.09
N SER A 135 21.94 9.51 2.97
CA SER A 135 21.76 8.19 2.40
C SER A 135 22.17 7.08 3.38
N ALA A 136 23.32 7.19 4.00
CA ALA A 136 23.82 6.22 4.97
C ALA A 136 22.90 6.12 6.21
N ARG A 137 22.46 7.25 6.74
CA ARG A 137 21.52 7.28 7.90
C ARG A 137 20.19 6.63 7.58
N LEU A 138 19.63 6.94 6.42
CA LEU A 138 18.36 6.36 6.00
C LEU A 138 18.48 4.86 5.73
N ALA A 139 19.58 4.43 5.10
CA ALA A 139 19.86 3.01 4.92
C ALA A 139 19.93 2.26 6.25
N GLN A 140 20.57 2.85 7.24
CA GLN A 140 20.66 2.26 8.59
C GLN A 140 19.27 2.14 9.23
N ARG A 141 18.44 3.16 9.15
CA ARG A 141 17.06 3.11 9.67
C ARG A 141 16.23 2.00 9.03
N ILE A 142 16.31 1.87 7.70
CA ILE A 142 15.55 0.83 6.99
C ILE A 142 16.08 -0.57 7.35
N ARG A 143 17.40 -0.73 7.47
CA ARG A 143 18.00 -2.00 7.93
C ARG A 143 17.57 -2.36 9.34
N GLU A 144 17.46 -1.40 10.24
CA GLU A 144 16.96 -1.62 11.61
C GLU A 144 15.51 -2.12 11.61
N MET A 145 14.68 -1.69 10.64
CA MET A 145 13.33 -2.22 10.48
C MET A 145 13.32 -3.69 10.04
N LEU A 146 14.37 -4.17 9.39
CA LEU A 146 14.51 -5.55 8.94
C LEU A 146 14.96 -6.49 10.07
N ALA A 147 15.57 -5.96 11.09
CA ALA A 147 16.14 -6.75 12.19
C ALA A 147 15.07 -7.40 13.10
#